data_aa6b56878fd40a7ad5104a5bdcf112f6
#
_entry.id   aa6b56878fd40a7ad5104a5bdcf112f6
#
_cell.length_a   1.000
_cell.length_b   1.000
_cell.length_c   1.000
_cell.angle_alpha   90.00
_cell.angle_beta   90.00
_cell.angle_gamma   90.00
#
_symmetry.space_group_name_H-M   'P 1'
#
loop_
_entity.id
_entity.type
_entity.pdbx_description
1 polymer ?
#
loop_
_entity_poly.entity_id
_entity_poly.type
_entity_poly.pdbx_seq_one_letter_code
_entity_poly.pdbx_strand_id
1 'polypeptide(L)'
;DFCTDSCNNGWRVWKDKDGKLIKKLPQRNYGESFINPLYEATLGNFNKSNYKEWTDNLALNWYVNDYLLVKGQFAISYKLDKSEVFTDPESAKYKDSATAFLRGELTEAETTTTRWNTNVFTAYNRLFGLHNLNFSLGFNATYSNISYSYTHYRGFPDAYRHSPAYAYEVVKKPTFTDNKTRLFGVFLMMNYSYNDIYLADFSFRYDGSSEFGTDNKWAPFWSVGTGINVHNYAFLKGSKWINQFRIKGNVGQTGKSNFQPYMARNTYEVLLDDWYQTGIGASLVYMGNEDLTWEKQLSWNIGTDIVTWNNRVTLGFDYYYKKTIDLVTEVSLPTSSGFTKYTDNMGEILNEGVELDLNVRAYSNKDWEVIVFGNLAHNKNKILKISESLKQYNERIDEYFQDYYSTSGRPSED
;
A
#
# COMPACT_ATOMS: atom_id res chain seq x y z
N ASP A 1 7.16 -15.57 -29.56
CA ASP A 1 7.88 -15.76 -30.82
C ASP A 1 7.08 -16.66 -31.72
N PHE A 2 6.39 -16.06 -32.69
CA PHE A 2 5.68 -16.81 -33.71
C PHE A 2 6.71 -17.45 -34.65
N CYS A 3 6.74 -18.76 -34.65
CA CYS A 3 7.63 -19.49 -35.54
C CYS A 3 7.22 -19.26 -36.99
N THR A 4 8.07 -18.57 -37.75
CA THR A 4 7.89 -18.41 -39.18
C THR A 4 8.19 -19.74 -39.89
N ASP A 5 7.89 -19.84 -41.17
CA ASP A 5 8.11 -21.07 -41.98
C ASP A 5 9.53 -21.66 -41.88
N SER A 6 10.53 -20.85 -41.52
CA SER A 6 11.91 -21.29 -41.28
C SER A 6 12.13 -22.11 -40.00
N CYS A 7 11.17 -22.05 -39.04
CA CYS A 7 11.17 -22.93 -37.86
C CYS A 7 10.51 -24.28 -38.13
N ASN A 8 10.20 -24.56 -39.37
CA ASN A 8 9.41 -25.71 -39.76
C ASN A 8 10.24 -27.00 -39.79
N ASN A 9 10.45 -27.57 -38.62
CA ASN A 9 10.92 -28.95 -38.51
C ASN A 9 9.78 -29.97 -38.74
N GLY A 10 8.73 -29.58 -39.47
CA GLY A 10 7.59 -30.44 -39.87
C GLY A 10 6.63 -30.84 -38.77
N TRP A 11 6.65 -30.18 -37.59
CA TRP A 11 5.84 -30.60 -36.46
C TRP A 11 4.79 -29.57 -35.96
N ARG A 12 4.76 -28.35 -36.50
CA ARG A 12 3.69 -27.37 -36.21
C ARG A 12 2.91 -27.09 -37.48
N VAL A 13 1.71 -27.62 -37.57
CA VAL A 13 0.75 -27.35 -38.63
C VAL A 13 -0.30 -26.41 -38.10
N TRP A 14 -0.28 -25.15 -38.53
CA TRP A 14 -1.24 -24.14 -38.13
C TRP A 14 -2.60 -24.23 -38.83
N LYS A 15 -2.61 -24.90 -40.02
CA LYS A 15 -3.76 -25.06 -40.86
C LYS A 15 -3.96 -26.55 -41.18
N ASP A 16 -5.22 -26.92 -41.39
CA ASP A 16 -5.60 -28.24 -41.90
C ASP A 16 -5.33 -28.38 -43.40
N LYS A 17 -5.69 -29.53 -43.97
CA LYS A 17 -5.52 -29.84 -45.42
C LYS A 17 -6.33 -28.92 -46.33
N ASP A 18 -7.40 -28.33 -45.81
CA ASP A 18 -8.29 -27.40 -46.51
C ASP A 18 -7.86 -25.93 -46.32
N GLY A 19 -6.73 -25.68 -45.66
CA GLY A 19 -6.20 -24.36 -45.43
C GLY A 19 -6.83 -23.59 -44.27
N LYS A 20 -7.71 -24.23 -43.47
CA LYS A 20 -8.36 -23.62 -42.28
C LYS A 20 -7.47 -23.74 -41.07
N LEU A 21 -7.47 -22.71 -40.23
CA LEU A 21 -6.72 -22.70 -38.95
C LEU A 21 -7.26 -23.81 -38.03
N ILE A 22 -6.36 -24.63 -37.50
CA ILE A 22 -6.72 -25.67 -36.53
C ILE A 22 -6.83 -25.06 -35.13
N LYS A 23 -7.78 -25.55 -34.32
CA LYS A 23 -8.06 -24.99 -32.97
C LYS A 23 -6.92 -25.20 -31.98
N LYS A 24 -6.32 -26.40 -31.96
CA LYS A 24 -5.25 -26.79 -31.08
C LYS A 24 -4.05 -27.34 -31.85
N LEU A 25 -2.85 -26.90 -31.49
CA LEU A 25 -1.60 -27.37 -32.09
C LEU A 25 -1.10 -28.60 -31.34
N PRO A 26 -0.73 -29.69 -32.04
CA PRO A 26 -0.19 -30.89 -31.41
C PRO A 26 1.20 -30.61 -30.83
N GLN A 27 1.49 -31.14 -29.66
CA GLN A 27 2.82 -31.13 -29.05
C GLN A 27 3.51 -32.48 -29.28
N ARG A 28 4.77 -32.46 -29.72
CA ARG A 28 5.48 -33.64 -30.20
C ARG A 28 5.86 -34.65 -29.09
N ASN A 29 6.05 -34.24 -27.86
CA ASN A 29 6.70 -35.07 -26.86
C ASN A 29 5.86 -35.50 -25.64
N TYR A 30 4.64 -34.97 -25.42
CA TYR A 30 3.88 -35.25 -24.18
C TYR A 30 2.37 -35.46 -24.38
N GLY A 31 1.87 -35.56 -25.59
CA GLY A 31 0.43 -35.74 -25.83
C GLY A 31 -0.46 -34.53 -25.52
N GLU A 32 0.10 -33.47 -24.96
CA GLU A 32 -0.62 -32.22 -24.73
C GLU A 32 -0.76 -31.40 -26.02
N SER A 33 -1.83 -30.65 -26.11
CA SER A 33 -2.10 -29.76 -27.24
C SER A 33 -2.20 -28.31 -26.78
N PHE A 34 -1.58 -27.39 -27.51
CA PHE A 34 -1.69 -25.96 -27.26
C PHE A 34 -2.81 -25.34 -28.05
N ILE A 35 -3.45 -24.31 -27.46
CA ILE A 35 -4.39 -23.46 -28.17
C ILE A 35 -3.66 -22.73 -29.29
N ASN A 36 -4.24 -22.75 -30.51
CA ASN A 36 -3.70 -22.02 -31.65
C ASN A 36 -4.02 -20.52 -31.52
N PRO A 37 -3.07 -19.63 -31.26
CA PRO A 37 -3.34 -18.23 -31.08
C PRO A 37 -3.86 -17.53 -32.35
N LEU A 38 -3.50 -18.03 -33.53
CA LEU A 38 -4.03 -17.49 -34.80
C LEU A 38 -5.52 -17.84 -34.97
N TYR A 39 -5.93 -19.01 -34.52
CA TYR A 39 -7.36 -19.38 -34.52
C TYR A 39 -8.14 -18.52 -33.52
N GLU A 40 -7.63 -18.39 -32.28
CA GLU A 40 -8.28 -17.56 -31.25
C GLU A 40 -8.41 -16.08 -31.67
N ALA A 41 -7.46 -15.57 -32.44
CA ALA A 41 -7.49 -14.20 -32.96
C ALA A 41 -8.61 -13.97 -34.00
N THR A 42 -9.20 -15.04 -34.58
CA THR A 42 -10.31 -14.93 -35.51
C THR A 42 -11.69 -14.96 -34.83
N LEU A 43 -11.71 -15.24 -33.53
CA LEU A 43 -12.93 -15.37 -32.73
C LEU A 43 -13.36 -14.05 -32.13
N GLY A 44 -14.58 -14.02 -31.59
CA GLY A 44 -15.17 -12.88 -30.93
C GLY A 44 -14.70 -12.68 -29.48
N ASN A 45 -13.55 -13.24 -29.09
CA ASN A 45 -12.96 -13.06 -27.77
C ASN A 45 -12.67 -11.58 -27.50
N PHE A 46 -12.97 -11.11 -26.31
CA PHE A 46 -12.56 -9.77 -25.89
C PHE A 46 -12.26 -9.71 -24.39
N ASN A 47 -11.40 -8.74 -24.06
CA ASN A 47 -11.13 -8.29 -22.70
C ASN A 47 -11.21 -6.77 -22.73
N LYS A 48 -12.23 -6.21 -22.11
CA LYS A 48 -12.50 -4.78 -22.09
C LYS A 48 -12.49 -4.27 -20.66
N SER A 49 -11.80 -3.16 -20.45
CA SER A 49 -11.86 -2.42 -19.20
C SER A 49 -12.15 -0.96 -19.49
N ASN A 50 -13.13 -0.42 -18.80
CA ASN A 50 -13.54 0.97 -18.91
C ASN A 50 -13.64 1.57 -17.52
N TYR A 51 -13.31 2.84 -17.38
CA TYR A 51 -13.59 3.57 -16.15
C TYR A 51 -14.27 4.91 -16.43
N LYS A 52 -15.03 5.35 -15.44
CA LYS A 52 -15.59 6.70 -15.37
C LYS A 52 -15.20 7.28 -14.03
N GLU A 53 -14.59 8.46 -14.04
CA GLU A 53 -14.18 9.13 -12.82
C GLU A 53 -14.66 10.57 -12.85
N TRP A 54 -15.21 11.00 -11.72
CA TRP A 54 -15.57 12.38 -11.45
C TRP A 54 -14.91 12.79 -10.15
N THR A 55 -14.23 13.91 -10.17
CA THR A 55 -13.56 14.49 -9.00
C THR A 55 -13.85 15.98 -8.95
N ASP A 56 -14.22 16.44 -7.77
CA ASP A 56 -14.42 17.86 -7.47
C ASP A 56 -13.66 18.25 -6.21
N ASN A 57 -13.11 19.48 -6.23
CA ASN A 57 -12.33 20.04 -5.13
C ASN A 57 -12.81 21.47 -4.87
N LEU A 58 -13.31 21.69 -3.68
CA LEU A 58 -13.75 22.98 -3.16
C LEU A 58 -12.71 23.48 -2.16
N ALA A 59 -12.23 24.71 -2.35
CA ALA A 59 -11.32 25.35 -1.42
C ALA A 59 -11.84 26.74 -1.03
N LEU A 60 -11.88 26.98 0.28
CA LEU A 60 -12.24 28.25 0.89
C LEU A 60 -11.03 28.79 1.65
N ASN A 61 -10.65 30.04 1.37
CA ASN A 61 -9.64 30.76 2.14
C ASN A 61 -10.30 32.03 2.68
N TRP A 62 -10.41 32.11 3.98
CA TRP A 62 -10.98 33.25 4.67
C TRP A 62 -9.89 33.97 5.46
N TYR A 63 -9.45 35.10 4.97
CA TYR A 63 -8.51 36.01 5.63
C TYR A 63 -9.26 36.81 6.67
N VAL A 64 -9.19 36.38 7.93
CA VAL A 64 -9.90 37.02 9.05
C VAL A 64 -9.20 38.36 9.38
N ASN A 65 -7.88 38.36 9.37
CA ASN A 65 -7.01 39.53 9.48
C ASN A 65 -5.62 39.20 8.90
N ASP A 66 -4.65 40.12 9.01
CA ASP A 66 -3.30 39.99 8.47
C ASP A 66 -2.51 38.78 9.04
N TYR A 67 -2.93 38.25 10.18
CA TYR A 67 -2.22 37.18 10.88
C TYR A 67 -2.99 35.86 10.91
N LEU A 68 -4.28 35.88 10.68
CA LEU A 68 -5.18 34.73 10.84
C LEU A 68 -5.90 34.40 9.56
N LEU A 69 -5.67 33.22 9.08
CA LEU A 69 -6.31 32.60 7.92
C LEU A 69 -7.06 31.35 8.35
N VAL A 70 -8.31 31.21 7.90
CA VAL A 70 -9.07 29.97 8.01
C VAL A 70 -9.13 29.33 6.64
N LYS A 71 -8.71 28.08 6.53
CA LYS A 71 -8.77 27.29 5.29
C LYS A 71 -9.74 26.14 5.45
N GLY A 72 -10.61 25.99 4.46
CA GLY A 72 -11.48 24.83 4.29
C GLY A 72 -11.23 24.19 2.93
N GLN A 73 -11.06 22.89 2.90
CA GLN A 73 -10.93 22.10 1.68
C GLN A 73 -11.89 20.92 1.77
N PHE A 74 -12.64 20.70 0.72
CA PHE A 74 -13.48 19.52 0.55
C PHE A 74 -13.20 18.94 -0.83
N ALA A 75 -12.86 17.66 -0.86
CA ALA A 75 -12.66 16.91 -2.09
C ALA A 75 -13.60 15.70 -2.10
N ILE A 76 -14.22 15.46 -3.24
CA ILE A 76 -15.03 14.26 -3.47
C ILE A 76 -14.60 13.62 -4.80
N SER A 77 -14.50 12.29 -4.80
CA SER A 77 -14.20 11.50 -5.98
C SER A 77 -15.15 10.32 -6.04
N TYR A 78 -15.68 10.09 -7.23
CA TYR A 78 -16.47 8.91 -7.58
C TYR A 78 -15.85 8.26 -8.79
N LYS A 79 -15.48 6.99 -8.67
CA LYS A 79 -14.90 6.20 -9.77
C LYS A 79 -15.68 4.90 -9.93
N LEU A 80 -16.02 4.61 -11.17
CA LEU A 80 -16.66 3.37 -11.59
C LEU A 80 -15.73 2.66 -12.59
N ASP A 81 -15.16 1.54 -12.20
CA ASP A 81 -14.38 0.65 -13.06
C ASP A 81 -15.25 -0.54 -13.48
N LYS A 82 -15.33 -0.82 -14.77
CA LYS A 82 -16.00 -2.00 -15.33
C LYS A 82 -15.03 -2.81 -16.15
N SER A 83 -15.01 -4.12 -15.92
CA SER A 83 -14.22 -5.08 -16.69
C SER A 83 -15.12 -6.19 -17.18
N GLU A 84 -15.02 -6.49 -18.47
CA GLU A 84 -15.75 -7.55 -19.14
C GLU A 84 -14.77 -8.42 -19.90
N VAL A 85 -14.78 -9.72 -19.64
CA VAL A 85 -13.97 -10.69 -20.38
C VAL A 85 -14.88 -11.74 -20.95
N PHE A 86 -14.90 -11.83 -22.28
CA PHE A 86 -15.69 -12.81 -23.00
C PHE A 86 -14.80 -13.80 -23.74
N THR A 87 -15.12 -15.09 -23.61
CA THR A 87 -14.50 -16.18 -24.35
C THR A 87 -15.57 -16.82 -25.25
N ASP A 88 -15.29 -16.79 -26.54
CA ASP A 88 -16.19 -17.33 -27.60
C ASP A 88 -16.46 -18.82 -27.40
N PRO A 89 -17.69 -19.31 -27.55
CA PRO A 89 -18.04 -20.75 -27.49
C PRO A 89 -17.23 -21.60 -28.47
N GLU A 90 -16.75 -21.04 -29.57
CA GLU A 90 -15.90 -21.73 -30.54
C GLU A 90 -14.42 -21.79 -30.14
N SER A 91 -14.01 -21.14 -29.04
CA SER A 91 -12.65 -21.19 -28.56
C SER A 91 -12.15 -22.62 -28.36
N ALA A 92 -10.88 -22.83 -28.68
CA ALA A 92 -10.19 -24.10 -28.46
C ALA A 92 -10.14 -24.54 -27.00
N LYS A 93 -10.41 -23.64 -26.06
CA LYS A 93 -10.61 -23.92 -24.64
C LYS A 93 -11.67 -24.98 -24.40
N TYR A 94 -12.74 -25.00 -25.25
CA TYR A 94 -13.92 -25.88 -25.09
C TYR A 94 -13.90 -27.10 -26.01
N LYS A 95 -12.81 -27.33 -26.77
CA LYS A 95 -12.75 -28.45 -27.74
C LYS A 95 -13.06 -29.80 -27.11
N ASP A 96 -12.60 -30.01 -25.89
CA ASP A 96 -12.76 -31.29 -25.18
C ASP A 96 -13.96 -31.29 -24.22
N SER A 97 -14.76 -30.21 -24.23
CA SER A 97 -15.97 -30.11 -23.40
C SER A 97 -17.07 -30.96 -24.00
N ALA A 98 -17.56 -31.96 -23.26
CA ALA A 98 -18.66 -32.85 -23.65
C ALA A 98 -19.99 -32.12 -23.86
N THR A 99 -20.15 -30.94 -23.21
CA THR A 99 -21.43 -30.23 -23.11
C THR A 99 -21.41 -28.96 -23.94
N ALA A 100 -21.92 -29.03 -25.17
CA ALA A 100 -21.90 -27.93 -26.14
C ALA A 100 -22.60 -26.66 -25.63
N PHE A 101 -23.71 -26.78 -24.91
CA PHE A 101 -24.49 -25.65 -24.41
C PHE A 101 -23.88 -24.94 -23.21
N LEU A 102 -22.76 -25.44 -22.64
CA LEU A 102 -21.99 -24.77 -21.60
C LEU A 102 -20.74 -24.04 -22.13
N ARG A 103 -20.55 -24.00 -23.44
CA ARG A 103 -19.42 -23.32 -24.07
C ARG A 103 -19.64 -21.81 -24.10
N GLY A 104 -18.55 -21.07 -24.10
CA GLY A 104 -18.60 -19.60 -24.02
C GLY A 104 -18.74 -19.13 -22.57
N GLU A 105 -17.93 -18.16 -22.18
CA GLU A 105 -17.91 -17.58 -20.83
C GLU A 105 -17.87 -16.07 -20.92
N LEU A 106 -18.59 -15.41 -20.03
CA LEU A 106 -18.53 -13.98 -19.79
C LEU A 106 -18.28 -13.75 -18.30
N THR A 107 -17.25 -12.98 -17.98
CA THR A 107 -17.06 -12.47 -16.63
C THR A 107 -17.24 -10.97 -16.63
N GLU A 108 -18.05 -10.49 -15.71
CA GLU A 108 -18.26 -9.06 -15.45
C GLU A 108 -17.77 -8.73 -14.04
N ALA A 109 -16.93 -7.71 -13.95
CA ALA A 109 -16.50 -7.14 -12.68
C ALA A 109 -16.77 -5.63 -12.67
N GLU A 110 -17.34 -5.15 -11.60
CA GLU A 110 -17.58 -3.72 -11.37
C GLU A 110 -17.04 -3.31 -10.03
N THR A 111 -16.21 -2.24 -10.02
CA THR A 111 -15.70 -1.63 -8.80
C THR A 111 -16.18 -0.19 -8.74
N THR A 112 -16.95 0.14 -7.73
CA THR A 112 -17.34 1.52 -7.43
C THR A 112 -16.55 2.02 -6.26
N THR A 113 -15.82 3.12 -6.45
CA THR A 113 -15.06 3.78 -5.40
C THR A 113 -15.62 5.18 -5.16
N THR A 114 -16.10 5.42 -3.94
CA THR A 114 -16.51 6.74 -3.49
C THR A 114 -15.60 7.20 -2.38
N ARG A 115 -14.96 8.36 -2.55
CA ARG A 115 -14.09 8.96 -1.52
C ARG A 115 -14.46 10.41 -1.32
N TRP A 116 -14.41 10.85 -0.08
CA TRP A 116 -14.40 12.28 0.23
C TRP A 116 -13.38 12.56 1.33
N ASN A 117 -12.82 13.75 1.26
CA ASN A 117 -11.86 14.26 2.22
C ASN A 117 -12.22 15.70 2.58
N THR A 118 -12.25 16.00 3.85
CA THR A 118 -12.47 17.34 4.39
C THR A 118 -11.28 17.71 5.24
N ASN A 119 -10.72 18.89 5.02
CA ASN A 119 -9.65 19.44 5.82
C ASN A 119 -9.97 20.90 6.16
N VAL A 120 -10.09 21.21 7.44
CA VAL A 120 -10.38 22.56 7.92
C VAL A 120 -9.36 22.91 8.98
N PHE A 121 -8.71 24.05 8.81
CA PHE A 121 -7.73 24.51 9.80
C PHE A 121 -7.61 26.03 9.82
N THR A 122 -7.20 26.54 10.95
CA THR A 122 -6.74 27.91 11.13
C THR A 122 -5.22 27.96 11.01
N ALA A 123 -4.69 29.01 10.38
CA ALA A 123 -3.28 29.29 10.35
C ALA A 123 -3.05 30.71 10.89
N TYR A 124 -2.34 30.81 11.99
CA TYR A 124 -1.94 32.05 12.61
C TYR A 124 -0.44 32.24 12.41
N ASN A 125 -0.04 33.31 11.72
CA ASN A 125 1.36 33.61 11.42
C ASN A 125 1.65 35.03 11.89
N ARG A 126 2.64 35.18 12.78
CA ARG A 126 2.98 36.51 13.28
C ARG A 126 4.48 36.63 13.58
N LEU A 127 5.05 37.72 13.07
CA LEU A 127 6.37 38.19 13.44
C LEU A 127 6.23 39.35 14.46
N PHE A 128 6.81 39.21 15.61
CA PHE A 128 6.85 40.23 16.65
C PHE A 128 8.27 40.39 17.20
N GLY A 129 8.94 41.47 16.72
CA GLY A 129 10.36 41.69 16.99
C GLY A 129 11.21 40.58 16.38
N LEU A 130 11.95 39.87 17.22
CA LEU A 130 12.80 38.73 16.81
C LEU A 130 12.10 37.37 16.89
N HIS A 131 10.84 37.37 17.27
CA HIS A 131 10.06 36.14 17.44
C HIS A 131 9.15 35.92 16.22
N ASN A 132 9.25 34.78 15.59
CA ASN A 132 8.36 34.33 14.54
C ASN A 132 7.56 33.12 15.04
N LEU A 133 6.24 33.23 15.05
CA LEU A 133 5.33 32.19 15.49
C LEU A 133 4.38 31.82 14.36
N ASN A 134 4.37 30.55 14.00
CA ASN A 134 3.36 29.94 13.14
C ASN A 134 2.60 28.90 13.95
N PHE A 135 1.29 29.03 14.01
CA PHE A 135 0.41 28.13 14.74
C PHE A 135 -0.72 27.68 13.85
N SER A 136 -1.05 26.40 13.87
CA SER A 136 -2.17 25.84 13.13
C SER A 136 -2.95 24.87 14.00
N LEU A 137 -4.26 25.00 13.99
CA LEU A 137 -5.20 24.09 14.65
C LEU A 137 -6.27 23.70 13.63
N GLY A 138 -6.55 22.42 13.52
CA GLY A 138 -7.53 21.97 12.55
C GLY A 138 -7.99 20.53 12.75
N PHE A 139 -8.84 20.10 11.85
CA PHE A 139 -9.27 18.71 11.77
C PHE A 139 -9.30 18.24 10.31
N ASN A 140 -9.16 16.95 10.12
CA ASN A 140 -9.43 16.31 8.85
C ASN A 140 -10.41 15.13 9.04
N ALA A 141 -11.22 14.88 8.02
CA ALA A 141 -12.11 13.74 7.97
C ALA A 141 -12.03 13.10 6.58
N THR A 142 -11.87 11.79 6.54
CA THR A 142 -11.80 11.02 5.29
C THR A 142 -12.79 9.87 5.33
N TYR A 143 -13.47 9.67 4.22
CA TYR A 143 -14.34 8.52 3.98
C TYR A 143 -13.96 7.86 2.68
N SER A 144 -13.90 6.55 2.69
CA SER A 144 -13.74 5.75 1.48
C SER A 144 -14.72 4.58 1.52
N ASN A 145 -15.44 4.38 0.43
CA ASN A 145 -16.25 3.21 0.19
C ASN A 145 -15.82 2.56 -1.12
N ILE A 146 -15.48 1.29 -1.08
CA ILE A 146 -15.11 0.48 -2.24
C ILE A 146 -16.06 -0.70 -2.29
N SER A 147 -16.96 -0.68 -3.27
CA SER A 147 -17.87 -1.78 -3.53
C SER A 147 -17.40 -2.53 -4.78
N TYR A 148 -17.29 -3.84 -4.67
CA TYR A 148 -16.90 -4.71 -5.76
C TYR A 148 -17.97 -5.76 -6.00
N SER A 149 -18.34 -5.94 -7.26
CA SER A 149 -19.22 -7.03 -7.71
C SER A 149 -18.56 -7.83 -8.82
N TYR A 150 -18.78 -9.14 -8.82
CA TYR A 150 -18.27 -10.04 -9.84
C TYR A 150 -19.31 -11.10 -10.15
N THR A 151 -19.53 -11.33 -11.44
CA THR A 151 -20.42 -12.37 -11.92
C THR A 151 -19.77 -13.14 -13.07
N HIS A 152 -19.94 -14.45 -13.06
CA HIS A 152 -19.43 -15.36 -14.09
C HIS A 152 -20.59 -16.12 -14.73
N TYR A 153 -20.76 -15.91 -16.02
CA TYR A 153 -21.78 -16.52 -16.87
C TYR A 153 -21.14 -17.52 -17.81
N ARG A 154 -21.84 -18.57 -18.16
CA ARG A 154 -21.43 -19.53 -19.20
C ARG A 154 -22.60 -20.03 -20.05
N GLY A 155 -22.24 -20.60 -21.21
CA GLY A 155 -23.20 -21.16 -22.15
C GLY A 155 -23.80 -20.10 -23.06
N PHE A 156 -22.99 -19.60 -23.99
CA PHE A 156 -23.44 -18.63 -24.99
C PHE A 156 -23.66 -19.31 -26.36
N PRO A 157 -24.69 -18.91 -27.12
CA PRO A 157 -24.98 -19.52 -28.40
C PRO A 157 -23.93 -19.20 -29.49
N ASP A 158 -23.38 -18.00 -29.46
CA ASP A 158 -22.37 -17.49 -30.40
C ASP A 158 -21.68 -16.26 -29.88
N ALA A 159 -20.67 -15.75 -30.60
CA ALA A 159 -19.88 -14.59 -30.26
C ALA A 159 -20.66 -13.26 -30.29
N TYR A 160 -21.77 -13.18 -31.01
CA TYR A 160 -22.54 -11.93 -31.16
C TYR A 160 -23.53 -11.72 -30.01
N ARG A 161 -23.95 -12.80 -29.38
CA ARG A 161 -24.93 -12.81 -28.28
C ARG A 161 -24.22 -13.01 -26.94
N HIS A 162 -23.39 -12.08 -26.60
CA HIS A 162 -22.59 -12.11 -25.36
C HIS A 162 -23.18 -11.30 -24.20
N SER A 163 -24.44 -10.89 -24.26
CA SER A 163 -25.11 -10.27 -23.09
C SER A 163 -25.48 -11.36 -22.07
N PRO A 164 -25.42 -11.06 -20.75
CA PRO A 164 -25.85 -11.98 -19.68
C PRO A 164 -27.20 -12.64 -19.90
N ALA A 165 -28.13 -11.96 -20.61
CA ALA A 165 -29.45 -12.48 -20.94
C ALA A 165 -29.42 -13.73 -21.86
N TYR A 166 -28.35 -14.00 -22.57
CA TYR A 166 -28.18 -15.16 -23.45
C TYR A 166 -27.37 -16.28 -22.82
N ALA A 167 -26.86 -16.08 -21.60
CA ALA A 167 -26.14 -17.11 -20.87
C ALA A 167 -27.08 -18.25 -20.46
N TYR A 168 -26.62 -19.49 -20.59
CA TYR A 168 -27.35 -20.65 -20.12
C TYR A 168 -27.47 -20.67 -18.59
N GLU A 169 -26.36 -20.30 -17.89
CA GLU A 169 -26.36 -20.28 -16.44
C GLU A 169 -25.32 -19.30 -15.88
N VAL A 170 -25.51 -18.96 -14.61
CA VAL A 170 -24.50 -18.29 -13.76
C VAL A 170 -23.67 -19.37 -13.06
N VAL A 171 -22.35 -19.37 -13.28
CA VAL A 171 -21.45 -20.46 -12.81
C VAL A 171 -21.39 -20.54 -11.28
N LYS A 172 -21.41 -19.40 -10.62
CA LYS A 172 -21.43 -19.27 -9.14
C LYS A 172 -22.31 -18.08 -8.77
N LYS A 173 -22.81 -18.08 -7.55
CA LYS A 173 -23.50 -16.90 -7.00
C LYS A 173 -22.62 -15.68 -7.21
N PRO A 174 -23.17 -14.53 -7.66
CA PRO A 174 -22.41 -13.29 -7.77
C PRO A 174 -21.74 -12.93 -6.45
N THR A 175 -20.47 -12.50 -6.53
CA THR A 175 -19.73 -12.03 -5.36
C THR A 175 -19.98 -10.53 -5.21
N PHE A 176 -20.19 -10.10 -3.98
CA PHE A 176 -20.30 -8.69 -3.65
C PHE A 176 -19.51 -8.40 -2.37
N THR A 177 -18.68 -7.36 -2.39
CA THR A 177 -18.00 -6.85 -1.21
C THR A 177 -18.20 -5.36 -1.10
N ASP A 178 -18.30 -4.85 0.14
CA ASP A 178 -18.52 -3.43 0.44
C ASP A 178 -17.63 -3.03 1.62
N ASN A 179 -16.53 -2.35 1.31
CA ASN A 179 -15.50 -1.96 2.27
C ASN A 179 -15.58 -0.47 2.57
N LYS A 180 -15.93 -0.13 3.80
CA LYS A 180 -16.06 1.26 4.27
C LYS A 180 -15.00 1.59 5.30
N THR A 181 -14.24 2.64 5.03
CA THR A 181 -13.28 3.18 5.98
C THR A 181 -13.59 4.64 6.30
N ARG A 182 -13.38 5.02 7.55
CA ARG A 182 -13.55 6.38 8.05
C ARG A 182 -12.36 6.72 8.94
N LEU A 183 -11.78 7.86 8.68
CA LEU A 183 -10.70 8.41 9.49
C LEU A 183 -11.09 9.83 9.87
N PHE A 184 -10.90 10.17 11.14
CA PHE A 184 -11.07 11.52 11.66
C PHE A 184 -9.88 11.87 12.53
N GLY A 185 -9.33 13.08 12.37
CA GLY A 185 -8.21 13.54 13.17
C GLY A 185 -8.29 15.01 13.49
N VAL A 186 -7.93 15.36 14.71
CA VAL A 186 -7.70 16.74 15.14
C VAL A 186 -6.19 16.94 15.26
N PHE A 187 -5.70 18.06 14.79
CA PHE A 187 -4.26 18.35 14.81
C PHE A 187 -3.94 19.75 15.25
N LEU A 188 -2.79 19.89 15.89
CA LEU A 188 -2.17 21.13 16.29
C LEU A 188 -0.73 21.12 15.84
N MET A 189 -0.29 22.20 15.20
CA MET A 189 1.10 22.41 14.76
C MET A 189 1.58 23.78 15.21
N MET A 190 2.78 23.85 15.70
CA MET A 190 3.43 25.08 16.10
C MET A 190 4.89 25.09 15.64
N ASN A 191 5.26 26.14 14.92
CA ASN A 191 6.65 26.40 14.56
C ASN A 191 7.03 27.76 15.17
N TYR A 192 8.13 27.78 15.86
CA TYR A 192 8.63 28.98 16.52
C TYR A 192 10.10 29.20 16.16
N SER A 193 10.46 30.44 15.83
CA SER A 193 11.86 30.82 15.73
C SER A 193 12.15 32.11 16.49
N TYR A 194 13.32 32.13 17.09
CA TYR A 194 13.84 33.32 17.75
C TYR A 194 15.13 33.79 17.06
N ASN A 195 15.09 35.02 16.54
CA ASN A 195 16.20 35.68 15.83
C ASN A 195 16.76 34.85 14.66
N ASP A 196 15.95 33.95 14.09
CA ASP A 196 16.36 32.95 13.10
C ASP A 196 17.55 32.06 13.54
N ILE A 197 17.90 32.08 14.84
CA ILE A 197 18.96 31.27 15.44
C ILE A 197 18.35 29.99 16.03
N TYR A 198 17.38 30.14 16.91
CA TYR A 198 16.78 29.02 17.63
C TYR A 198 15.45 28.67 16.96
N LEU A 199 15.30 27.42 16.63
CA LEU A 199 14.09 26.84 15.96
C LEU A 199 13.48 25.81 16.91
N ALA A 200 12.16 25.82 17.01
CA ALA A 200 11.41 24.80 17.74
C ALA A 200 10.12 24.48 16.97
N ASP A 201 9.86 23.20 16.81
CA ASP A 201 8.69 22.67 16.13
C ASP A 201 7.95 21.73 17.07
N PHE A 202 6.63 21.82 17.09
CA PHE A 202 5.76 20.92 17.82
C PHE A 202 4.59 20.52 16.96
N SER A 203 4.28 19.24 16.93
CA SER A 203 3.03 18.75 16.33
C SER A 203 2.35 17.73 17.24
N PHE A 204 1.03 17.79 17.26
CA PHE A 204 0.20 16.85 17.95
C PHE A 204 -1.01 16.51 17.08
N ARG A 205 -1.35 15.21 17.02
CA ARG A 205 -2.56 14.71 16.34
C ARG A 205 -3.28 13.70 17.24
N TYR A 206 -4.58 13.74 17.21
CA TYR A 206 -5.43 12.73 17.82
C TYR A 206 -6.33 12.16 16.75
N ASP A 207 -5.99 10.95 16.29
CA ASP A 207 -6.63 10.31 15.14
C ASP A 207 -7.48 9.13 15.57
N GLY A 208 -8.64 8.98 14.91
CA GLY A 208 -9.53 7.85 15.07
C GLY A 208 -9.88 7.20 13.75
N SER A 209 -9.83 5.87 13.69
CA SER A 209 -10.16 5.08 12.52
C SER A 209 -11.24 4.05 12.80
N SER A 210 -12.12 3.83 11.82
CA SER A 210 -13.16 2.80 11.88
C SER A 210 -12.63 1.37 11.67
N GLU A 211 -11.35 1.22 11.32
CA GLU A 211 -10.71 -0.07 11.07
C GLU A 211 -10.40 -0.82 12.36
N PHE A 212 -10.23 -0.07 13.46
CA PHE A 212 -9.92 -0.63 14.77
C PHE A 212 -11.13 -1.11 15.57
N GLY A 213 -10.86 -1.94 16.57
CA GLY A 213 -11.84 -2.36 17.58
C GLY A 213 -12.44 -1.17 18.35
N THR A 214 -13.47 -1.42 19.11
CA THR A 214 -14.27 -0.35 19.74
C THR A 214 -13.43 0.50 20.70
N ASP A 215 -12.53 -0.11 21.45
CA ASP A 215 -11.77 0.55 22.51
C ASP A 215 -10.46 1.17 22.04
N ASN A 216 -9.93 0.74 20.90
CA ASN A 216 -8.63 1.16 20.37
C ASN A 216 -8.69 2.04 19.12
N LYS A 217 -9.86 2.64 18.84
CA LYS A 217 -10.07 3.47 17.66
C LYS A 217 -9.20 4.72 17.61
N TRP A 218 -8.90 5.29 18.77
CA TRP A 218 -8.26 6.59 18.92
C TRP A 218 -6.82 6.46 19.40
N ALA A 219 -5.92 7.21 18.79
CA ALA A 219 -4.53 7.24 19.20
C ALA A 219 -3.93 8.66 19.11
N PRO A 220 -3.12 9.07 20.10
CA PRO A 220 -2.35 10.30 20.04
C PRO A 220 -1.03 10.08 19.30
N PHE A 221 -0.66 11.04 18.44
CA PHE A 221 0.62 11.12 17.76
C PHE A 221 1.23 12.49 17.99
N TRP A 222 2.53 12.55 18.14
CA TRP A 222 3.21 13.80 18.47
C TRP A 222 4.62 13.84 17.92
N SER A 223 5.12 15.04 17.67
CA SER A 223 6.54 15.24 17.41
C SER A 223 7.03 16.57 17.99
N VAL A 224 8.30 16.58 18.38
CA VAL A 224 9.03 17.76 18.84
C VAL A 224 10.32 17.81 18.05
N GLY A 225 10.58 18.95 17.42
CA GLY A 225 11.81 19.25 16.73
C GLY A 225 12.47 20.49 17.29
N THR A 226 13.78 20.54 17.19
CA THR A 226 14.58 21.72 17.52
C THR A 226 15.72 21.87 16.52
N GLY A 227 16.14 23.11 16.32
CA GLY A 227 17.26 23.43 15.46
C GLY A 227 17.98 24.70 15.90
N ILE A 228 19.26 24.75 15.57
CA ILE A 228 20.08 25.92 15.80
C ILE A 228 20.79 26.31 14.52
N ASN A 229 20.50 27.49 14.00
CA ASN A 229 21.20 28.10 12.88
C ASN A 229 22.47 28.77 13.37
N VAL A 230 23.54 27.99 13.50
CA VAL A 230 24.82 28.47 14.07
C VAL A 230 25.43 29.58 13.22
N HIS A 231 25.20 29.63 11.94
CA HIS A 231 25.68 30.66 11.03
C HIS A 231 25.08 32.06 11.29
N ASN A 232 23.99 32.15 12.03
CA ASN A 232 23.35 33.42 12.39
C ASN A 232 23.92 34.04 13.67
N TYR A 233 24.79 33.33 14.40
CA TYR A 233 25.50 33.94 15.51
C TYR A 233 26.48 35.02 15.04
N ALA A 234 26.69 36.04 15.86
CA ALA A 234 27.54 37.21 15.53
C ALA A 234 28.95 36.83 15.08
N PHE A 235 29.55 35.77 15.64
CA PHE A 235 30.91 35.32 15.32
C PHE A 235 31.03 34.58 13.97
N LEU A 236 29.92 34.09 13.37
CA LEU A 236 29.90 33.46 12.06
C LEU A 236 29.18 34.29 11.02
N LYS A 237 28.36 35.25 11.44
CA LYS A 237 27.53 36.07 10.55
C LYS A 237 28.42 36.84 9.55
N GLY A 238 28.20 36.58 8.25
CA GLY A 238 28.99 37.19 7.18
C GLY A 238 30.33 36.49 6.90
N SER A 239 30.57 35.32 7.46
CA SER A 239 31.73 34.48 7.13
C SER A 239 31.72 34.14 5.64
N LYS A 240 32.89 34.30 4.98
CA LYS A 240 33.06 33.88 3.58
C LYS A 240 33.21 32.37 3.41
N TRP A 241 33.48 31.67 4.50
CA TRP A 241 33.77 30.25 4.48
C TRP A 241 32.53 29.40 4.83
N ILE A 242 31.69 29.87 5.77
CA ILE A 242 30.50 29.18 6.25
C ILE A 242 29.29 30.02 5.87
N ASN A 243 28.52 29.55 4.89
CA ASN A 243 27.30 30.20 4.41
C ASN A 243 26.08 29.74 5.19
N GLN A 244 26.05 28.46 5.56
CA GLN A 244 25.02 27.87 6.40
C GLN A 244 25.65 26.81 7.30
N PHE A 245 25.28 26.81 8.56
CA PHE A 245 25.57 25.74 9.51
C PHE A 245 24.36 25.61 10.43
N ARG A 246 23.65 24.51 10.25
CA ARG A 246 22.46 24.18 11.05
C ARG A 246 22.68 22.85 11.73
N ILE A 247 22.35 22.78 13.01
CA ILE A 247 22.21 21.55 13.78
C ILE A 247 20.73 21.36 14.03
N LYS A 248 20.20 20.18 13.78
CA LYS A 248 18.77 19.85 13.90
C LYS A 248 18.59 18.52 14.62
N GLY A 249 17.50 18.38 15.32
CA GLY A 249 17.09 17.11 15.93
C GLY A 249 15.61 17.09 16.16
N ASN A 250 15.02 15.93 16.02
CA ASN A 250 13.61 15.71 16.32
C ASN A 250 13.38 14.35 16.98
N VAL A 251 12.28 14.26 17.70
CA VAL A 251 11.74 13.03 18.27
C VAL A 251 10.24 13.05 18.12
N GLY A 252 9.65 11.91 17.78
CA GLY A 252 8.20 11.83 17.65
C GLY A 252 7.70 10.41 17.56
N GLN A 253 6.42 10.27 17.83
CA GLN A 253 5.67 9.03 17.68
C GLN A 253 4.61 9.22 16.61
N THR A 254 4.66 8.40 15.57
CA THR A 254 3.66 8.33 14.50
C THR A 254 2.92 7.00 14.56
N GLY A 255 1.73 6.94 13.98
CA GLY A 255 0.94 5.72 13.90
C GLY A 255 0.56 5.35 12.48
N LYS A 256 0.30 4.07 12.29
CA LYS A 256 -0.14 3.52 11.02
C LYS A 256 -1.19 2.45 11.27
N SER A 257 -2.25 2.43 10.45
CA SER A 257 -3.13 1.29 10.28
C SER A 257 -2.62 0.47 9.11
N ASN A 258 -2.23 -0.77 9.33
CA ASN A 258 -1.61 -1.63 8.30
C ASN A 258 -2.38 -2.94 8.14
N PHE A 259 -3.68 -2.89 8.25
CA PHE A 259 -4.55 -4.05 8.07
C PHE A 259 -5.83 -3.66 7.30
N GLN A 260 -6.52 -4.69 6.82
CA GLN A 260 -7.75 -4.49 6.04
C GLN A 260 -8.93 -4.12 6.95
N PRO A 261 -9.94 -3.40 6.44
CA PRO A 261 -11.18 -3.13 7.16
C PRO A 261 -11.80 -4.43 7.71
N TYR A 262 -12.41 -4.32 8.88
CA TYR A 262 -13.13 -5.38 9.59
C TYR A 262 -12.27 -6.48 10.24
N MET A 263 -10.93 -6.46 10.15
CA MET A 263 -10.07 -7.45 10.82
C MET A 263 -10.17 -7.42 12.36
N ALA A 264 -10.62 -6.30 12.92
CA ALA A 264 -10.88 -6.20 14.34
C ALA A 264 -12.25 -6.81 14.78
N ARG A 265 -13.01 -7.40 13.85
CA ARG A 265 -14.37 -7.92 14.13
C ARG A 265 -14.56 -9.32 13.59
N ASN A 266 -15.32 -10.12 14.32
CA ASN A 266 -15.78 -11.40 13.82
C ASN A 266 -16.60 -11.22 12.54
N THR A 267 -16.24 -11.96 11.50
CA THR A 267 -16.95 -11.92 10.22
C THR A 267 -17.66 -13.24 9.98
N TYR A 268 -18.95 -13.16 9.66
CA TYR A 268 -19.81 -14.32 9.43
C TYR A 268 -20.18 -14.40 7.94
N GLU A 269 -20.18 -15.61 7.44
CA GLU A 269 -20.80 -15.96 6.15
C GLU A 269 -22.20 -16.49 6.38
N VAL A 270 -23.15 -15.96 5.62
CA VAL A 270 -24.53 -16.44 5.64
C VAL A 270 -24.66 -17.64 4.71
N LEU A 271 -25.00 -18.79 5.25
CA LEU A 271 -25.13 -20.06 4.53
C LEU A 271 -26.52 -20.14 3.88
N LEU A 272 -26.64 -19.62 2.66
CA LEU A 272 -27.92 -19.50 1.96
C LEU A 272 -28.55 -20.87 1.58
N ASP A 273 -27.75 -21.93 1.58
CA ASP A 273 -28.20 -23.29 1.24
C ASP A 273 -28.49 -24.15 2.49
N ASP A 274 -28.11 -23.66 3.70
CA ASP A 274 -28.31 -24.34 4.97
C ASP A 274 -29.37 -23.64 5.82
N TRP A 275 -30.54 -24.24 5.85
CA TRP A 275 -31.69 -23.72 6.61
C TRP A 275 -31.92 -24.53 7.88
N TYR A 276 -32.00 -23.82 8.99
CA TYR A 276 -32.45 -24.36 10.26
C TYR A 276 -33.94 -24.03 10.47
N GLN A 277 -34.60 -24.68 11.45
CA GLN A 277 -35.98 -24.34 11.80
C GLN A 277 -36.16 -22.87 12.22
N THR A 278 -35.11 -22.25 12.72
CA THR A 278 -35.08 -20.85 13.18
C THR A 278 -34.66 -19.85 12.11
N GLY A 279 -34.31 -20.31 10.90
CA GLY A 279 -33.88 -19.46 9.79
C GLY A 279 -32.58 -19.91 9.10
N ILE A 280 -31.94 -18.97 8.38
CA ILE A 280 -30.73 -19.22 7.60
C ILE A 280 -29.54 -19.39 8.54
N GLY A 281 -28.67 -20.35 8.27
CA GLY A 281 -27.43 -20.56 8.99
C GLY A 281 -26.39 -19.48 8.74
N ALA A 282 -25.53 -19.25 9.72
CA ALA A 282 -24.35 -18.41 9.58
C ALA A 282 -23.12 -19.12 10.19
N SER A 283 -22.00 -19.07 9.49
CA SER A 283 -20.73 -19.62 9.95
C SER A 283 -19.74 -18.49 10.19
N LEU A 284 -18.97 -18.57 11.28
CA LEU A 284 -17.87 -17.65 11.54
C LEU A 284 -16.70 -18.02 10.60
N VAL A 285 -16.38 -17.11 9.66
CA VAL A 285 -15.32 -17.32 8.65
C VAL A 285 -14.02 -16.62 8.99
N TYR A 286 -14.07 -15.57 9.80
CA TYR A 286 -12.91 -14.87 10.28
C TYR A 286 -13.07 -14.48 11.75
N MET A 287 -12.09 -14.89 12.55
CA MET A 287 -11.99 -14.54 13.98
C MET A 287 -11.29 -13.19 14.10
N GLY A 288 -12.07 -12.16 14.42
CA GLY A 288 -11.58 -10.80 14.62
C GLY A 288 -10.85 -10.64 15.94
N ASN A 289 -9.97 -9.65 16.00
CA ASN A 289 -9.29 -9.23 17.23
C ASN A 289 -9.76 -7.83 17.62
N GLU A 290 -10.62 -7.74 18.62
CA GLU A 290 -11.16 -6.45 19.11
C GLU A 290 -10.09 -5.59 19.78
N ASP A 291 -8.97 -6.20 20.22
CA ASP A 291 -7.83 -5.54 20.87
C ASP A 291 -6.85 -4.93 19.87
N LEU A 292 -7.06 -5.12 18.55
CA LEU A 292 -6.19 -4.54 17.53
C LEU A 292 -6.05 -3.03 17.72
N THR A 293 -4.80 -2.59 17.80
CA THR A 293 -4.41 -1.19 17.99
C THR A 293 -3.49 -0.70 16.87
N TRP A 294 -3.24 0.59 16.86
CA TRP A 294 -2.34 1.24 15.91
C TRP A 294 -0.91 0.71 16.03
N GLU A 295 -0.29 0.41 14.90
CA GLU A 295 1.16 0.28 14.86
C GLU A 295 1.77 1.64 15.20
N LYS A 296 2.71 1.68 16.15
CA LYS A 296 3.36 2.91 16.62
C LYS A 296 4.83 2.90 16.25
N GLN A 297 5.30 3.98 15.68
CA GLN A 297 6.71 4.17 15.39
C GLN A 297 7.25 5.34 16.20
N LEU A 298 8.10 5.05 17.19
CA LEU A 298 8.94 6.04 17.85
C LEU A 298 10.18 6.27 17.00
N SER A 299 10.39 7.50 16.59
CA SER A 299 11.56 7.86 15.79
C SER A 299 12.24 9.09 16.37
N TRP A 300 13.56 9.12 16.30
CA TRP A 300 14.35 10.33 16.51
C TRP A 300 15.47 10.41 15.49
N ASN A 301 15.84 11.63 15.15
CA ASN A 301 17.00 11.88 14.33
C ASN A 301 17.79 13.09 14.85
N ILE A 302 19.09 13.09 14.56
CA ILE A 302 19.99 14.22 14.77
C ILE A 302 20.77 14.40 13.48
N GLY A 303 20.81 15.63 13.00
CA GLY A 303 21.49 15.94 11.75
C GLY A 303 22.13 17.33 11.73
N THR A 304 22.93 17.53 10.72
CA THR A 304 23.57 18.82 10.45
C THR A 304 23.60 19.10 8.96
N ASP A 305 23.32 20.35 8.61
CA ASP A 305 23.41 20.86 7.24
C ASP A 305 24.49 21.95 7.21
N ILE A 306 25.52 21.78 6.39
CA ILE A 306 26.64 22.69 6.25
C ILE A 306 26.77 23.14 4.79
N VAL A 307 26.80 24.43 4.57
CA VAL A 307 27.06 25.02 3.25
C VAL A 307 28.28 25.94 3.38
N THR A 308 29.32 25.70 2.58
CA THR A 308 30.59 26.37 2.67
C THR A 308 31.08 26.89 1.30
N TRP A 309 32.14 27.71 1.33
CA TRP A 309 32.85 28.26 0.19
C TRP A 309 31.92 28.93 -0.86
N ASN A 310 31.20 29.97 -0.40
CA ASN A 310 30.26 30.71 -1.24
C ASN A 310 29.23 29.79 -1.94
N ASN A 311 28.61 28.89 -1.17
CA ASN A 311 27.63 27.91 -1.62
C ASN A 311 28.18 26.88 -2.64
N ARG A 312 29.47 26.61 -2.64
CA ARG A 312 30.07 25.62 -3.51
C ARG A 312 30.01 24.20 -2.96
N VAL A 313 30.05 24.06 -1.63
CA VAL A 313 29.99 22.73 -1.01
C VAL A 313 28.80 22.70 -0.06
N THR A 314 27.93 21.75 -0.26
CA THR A 314 26.82 21.40 0.63
C THR A 314 27.06 20.01 1.19
N LEU A 315 27.05 19.89 2.51
CA LEU A 315 27.18 18.63 3.24
C LEU A 315 25.98 18.47 4.15
N GLY A 316 25.27 17.37 4.02
CA GLY A 316 24.23 16.90 4.92
C GLY A 316 24.71 15.66 5.66
N PHE A 317 24.48 15.57 6.94
CA PHE A 317 24.69 14.37 7.74
C PHE A 317 23.49 14.17 8.65
N ASP A 318 22.89 12.98 8.63
CA ASP A 318 21.78 12.59 9.48
C ASP A 318 22.04 11.21 10.10
N TYR A 319 21.80 11.09 11.40
CA TYR A 319 21.68 9.82 12.09
C TYR A 319 20.25 9.64 12.56
N TYR A 320 19.64 8.50 12.26
CA TYR A 320 18.27 8.21 12.62
C TYR A 320 18.11 6.88 13.36
N TYR A 321 17.07 6.84 14.18
CA TYR A 321 16.62 5.68 14.92
C TYR A 321 15.10 5.60 14.82
N LYS A 322 14.57 4.45 14.37
CA LYS A 322 13.13 4.21 14.17
C LYS A 322 12.76 2.87 14.78
N LYS A 323 12.07 2.90 15.91
CA LYS A 323 11.54 1.70 16.57
C LYS A 323 10.04 1.61 16.31
N THR A 324 9.61 0.56 15.58
CA THR A 324 8.20 0.25 15.39
C THR A 324 7.79 -0.80 16.40
N ILE A 325 6.72 -0.54 17.12
CA ILE A 325 6.10 -1.43 18.11
C ILE A 325 4.64 -1.69 17.71
N ASP A 326 4.06 -2.71 18.29
CA ASP A 326 2.67 -3.12 18.03
C ASP A 326 2.43 -3.44 16.54
N LEU A 327 3.45 -4.02 15.86
CA LEU A 327 3.32 -4.44 14.45
C LEU A 327 2.19 -5.45 14.32
N VAL A 328 1.31 -5.20 13.36
CA VAL A 328 0.20 -6.10 13.03
C VAL A 328 0.74 -7.27 12.21
N THR A 329 0.64 -8.46 12.77
CA THR A 329 1.13 -9.70 12.15
C THR A 329 0.06 -10.77 12.16
N GLU A 330 0.10 -11.67 11.18
CA GLU A 330 -0.73 -12.87 11.16
C GLU A 330 -0.04 -13.98 11.94
N VAL A 331 -0.75 -14.55 12.90
CA VAL A 331 -0.32 -15.71 13.68
C VAL A 331 -1.03 -16.95 13.17
N SER A 332 -0.29 -18.01 12.88
CA SER A 332 -0.87 -19.30 12.50
C SER A 332 -1.51 -19.96 13.71
N LEU A 333 -2.74 -20.40 13.56
CA LEU A 333 -3.47 -21.13 14.58
C LEU A 333 -3.47 -22.64 14.30
N PRO A 334 -3.56 -23.50 15.36
CA PRO A 334 -3.80 -24.91 15.16
C PRO A 334 -5.12 -25.15 14.41
N THR A 335 -5.12 -26.11 13.48
CA THR A 335 -6.33 -26.46 12.70
C THR A 335 -7.53 -26.89 13.55
N SER A 336 -7.28 -27.37 14.78
CA SER A 336 -8.32 -27.70 15.76
C SER A 336 -9.16 -26.50 16.22
N SER A 337 -8.67 -25.27 16.02
CA SER A 337 -9.43 -24.05 16.31
C SER A 337 -10.51 -23.75 15.26
N GLY A 338 -10.48 -24.41 14.09
CA GLY A 338 -11.32 -24.10 12.95
C GLY A 338 -10.82 -22.92 12.10
N PHE A 339 -9.74 -22.26 12.50
CA PHE A 339 -9.14 -21.12 11.82
C PHE A 339 -7.67 -21.40 11.50
N THR A 340 -7.20 -20.83 10.41
CA THR A 340 -5.79 -20.97 10.01
C THR A 340 -4.92 -19.81 10.50
N LYS A 341 -5.54 -18.65 10.71
CA LYS A 341 -4.83 -17.41 11.01
C LYS A 341 -5.60 -16.54 12.01
N TYR A 342 -4.87 -15.78 12.80
CA TYR A 342 -5.34 -14.75 13.71
C TYR A 342 -4.45 -13.52 13.57
N THR A 343 -5.02 -12.34 13.54
CA THR A 343 -4.27 -11.09 13.41
C THR A 343 -4.11 -10.42 14.76
N ASP A 344 -2.85 -10.08 15.11
CA ASP A 344 -2.54 -9.46 16.39
C ASP A 344 -1.36 -8.48 16.31
N ASN A 345 -1.24 -7.60 17.32
CA ASN A 345 -0.14 -6.65 17.47
C ASN A 345 1.02 -7.30 18.24
N MET A 346 1.95 -7.95 17.54
CA MET A 346 2.95 -8.81 18.21
C MET A 346 4.41 -8.56 17.83
N GLY A 347 4.71 -7.59 17.00
CA GLY A 347 6.06 -7.43 16.51
C GLY A 347 6.75 -6.15 16.97
N GLU A 348 8.08 -6.18 17.07
CA GLU A 348 8.90 -4.99 17.22
C GLU A 348 10.07 -5.03 16.25
N ILE A 349 10.28 -3.94 15.52
CA ILE A 349 11.37 -3.78 14.56
C ILE A 349 12.12 -2.48 14.85
N LEU A 350 13.44 -2.57 14.79
CA LEU A 350 14.35 -1.43 14.89
C LEU A 350 15.02 -1.20 13.54
N ASN A 351 14.99 0.05 13.07
CA ASN A 351 15.80 0.55 11.97
C ASN A 351 16.66 1.70 12.48
N GLU A 352 17.95 1.60 12.33
CA GLU A 352 18.90 2.66 12.66
C GLU A 352 19.90 2.84 11.52
N GLY A 353 20.34 4.07 11.29
CA GLY A 353 21.27 4.30 10.20
C GLY A 353 21.83 5.70 10.15
N VAL A 354 22.77 5.86 9.24
CA VAL A 354 23.43 7.13 8.92
C VAL A 354 23.25 7.45 7.46
N GLU A 355 23.07 8.72 7.16
CA GLU A 355 22.99 9.25 5.80
C GLU A 355 23.94 10.42 5.66
N LEU A 356 24.67 10.45 4.55
CA LEU A 356 25.61 11.50 4.21
C LEU A 356 25.34 11.94 2.77
N ASP A 357 25.07 13.22 2.59
CA ASP A 357 24.85 13.86 1.30
C ASP A 357 25.96 14.89 1.05
N LEU A 358 26.60 14.80 -0.10
CA LEU A 358 27.63 15.73 -0.55
C LEU A 358 27.27 16.28 -1.92
N ASN A 359 27.29 17.61 -2.03
CA ASN A 359 27.17 18.29 -3.32
C ASN A 359 28.26 19.35 -3.42
N VAL A 360 29.07 19.25 -4.48
CA VAL A 360 30.21 20.13 -4.74
C VAL A 360 30.10 20.76 -6.10
N ARG A 361 29.90 22.06 -6.15
CA ARG A 361 30.05 22.86 -7.38
C ARG A 361 31.54 23.08 -7.64
N ALA A 362 32.18 22.11 -8.33
CA ALA A 362 33.61 22.06 -8.54
C ALA A 362 34.10 23.20 -9.44
N TYR A 363 33.33 23.54 -10.45
CA TYR A 363 33.66 24.62 -11.38
C TYR A 363 32.37 25.33 -11.84
N SER A 364 32.43 26.64 -11.96
CA SER A 364 31.32 27.43 -12.51
C SER A 364 31.86 28.73 -13.13
N ASN A 365 31.57 28.94 -14.40
CA ASN A 365 31.80 30.17 -15.11
C ASN A 365 30.55 30.51 -15.98
N LYS A 366 30.70 31.42 -16.96
CA LYS A 366 29.57 31.83 -17.83
C LYS A 366 29.07 30.71 -18.74
N ASP A 367 29.95 29.78 -19.15
CA ASP A 367 29.69 28.78 -20.20
C ASP A 367 29.62 27.34 -19.62
N TRP A 368 30.22 27.11 -18.45
CA TRP A 368 30.37 25.78 -17.88
C TRP A 368 30.03 25.77 -16.39
N GLU A 369 29.28 24.77 -15.98
CA GLU A 369 29.03 24.42 -14.58
C GLU A 369 29.28 22.93 -14.37
N VAL A 370 30.19 22.61 -13.43
CA VAL A 370 30.52 21.22 -13.08
C VAL A 370 30.11 20.99 -11.63
N ILE A 371 29.14 20.10 -11.44
CA ILE A 371 28.63 19.70 -10.13
C ILE A 371 28.96 18.22 -9.92
N VAL A 372 29.57 17.92 -8.79
CA VAL A 372 29.81 16.56 -8.32
C VAL A 372 28.96 16.33 -7.10
N PHE A 373 28.15 15.29 -7.12
CA PHE A 373 27.31 14.91 -5.99
C PHE A 373 27.49 13.44 -5.65
N GLY A 374 27.29 13.11 -4.40
CA GLY A 374 27.32 11.75 -3.90
C GLY A 374 26.50 11.64 -2.63
N ASN A 375 25.88 10.50 -2.43
CA ASN A 375 25.18 10.16 -1.20
C ASN A 375 25.64 8.78 -0.72
N LEU A 376 25.75 8.64 0.58
CA LEU A 376 26.07 7.40 1.26
C LEU A 376 25.01 7.16 2.33
N ALA A 377 24.41 5.99 2.31
CA ALA A 377 23.46 5.57 3.33
C ALA A 377 23.85 4.19 3.87
N HIS A 378 23.81 4.05 5.18
CA HIS A 378 23.93 2.76 5.84
C HIS A 378 22.76 2.56 6.79
N ASN A 379 22.02 1.48 6.57
CA ASN A 379 20.86 1.10 7.39
C ASN A 379 21.07 -0.28 8.01
N LYS A 380 20.77 -0.38 9.29
CA LYS A 380 20.74 -1.65 10.04
C LYS A 380 19.30 -1.89 10.50
N ASN A 381 18.77 -3.03 10.09
CA ASN A 381 17.45 -3.47 10.49
C ASN A 381 17.58 -4.65 11.47
N LYS A 382 16.81 -4.63 12.55
CA LYS A 382 16.80 -5.67 13.57
C LYS A 382 15.37 -5.94 14.04
N ILE A 383 14.97 -7.19 14.02
CA ILE A 383 13.74 -7.66 14.67
C ILE A 383 14.05 -7.78 16.16
N LEU A 384 13.30 -7.06 17.01
CA LEU A 384 13.47 -7.05 18.45
C LEU A 384 12.54 -8.05 19.14
N LYS A 385 11.35 -8.23 18.59
CA LYS A 385 10.33 -9.10 19.13
C LYS A 385 9.54 -9.79 18.01
N ILE A 386 9.28 -11.06 18.17
CA ILE A 386 8.42 -11.89 17.32
C ILE A 386 7.27 -12.44 18.17
N SER A 387 6.24 -12.99 17.51
CA SER A 387 5.15 -13.65 18.24
C SER A 387 5.66 -14.85 19.04
N GLU A 388 5.04 -15.12 20.17
CA GLU A 388 5.41 -16.26 21.01
C GLU A 388 5.25 -17.60 20.28
N SER A 389 4.22 -17.72 19.43
CA SER A 389 4.01 -18.91 18.58
C SER A 389 5.15 -19.14 17.58
N LEU A 390 5.68 -18.08 16.97
CA LEU A 390 6.82 -18.17 16.05
C LEU A 390 8.10 -18.50 16.82
N LYS A 391 8.28 -17.95 18.01
CA LYS A 391 9.41 -18.26 18.86
C LYS A 391 9.42 -19.75 19.25
N GLN A 392 8.29 -20.30 19.73
CA GLN A 392 8.15 -21.72 20.05
C GLN A 392 8.33 -22.63 18.82
N TYR A 393 7.91 -22.15 17.64
CA TYR A 393 8.16 -22.88 16.39
C TYR A 393 9.65 -22.94 16.08
N ASN A 394 10.37 -21.83 16.18
CA ASN A 394 11.82 -21.78 15.96
C ASN A 394 12.56 -22.67 16.97
N GLU A 395 12.21 -22.59 18.25
CA GLU A 395 12.80 -23.43 19.29
C GLU A 395 12.63 -24.95 18.98
N ARG A 396 11.44 -25.37 18.52
CA ARG A 396 11.20 -26.75 18.09
C ARG A 396 12.00 -27.16 16.86
N ILE A 397 12.19 -26.24 15.92
CA ILE A 397 13.01 -26.48 14.73
C ILE A 397 14.48 -26.64 15.14
N ASP A 398 14.97 -25.75 16.00
CA ASP A 398 16.34 -25.81 16.51
C ASP A 398 16.59 -27.12 17.30
N GLU A 399 15.67 -27.53 18.17
CA GLU A 399 15.71 -28.83 18.86
C GLU A 399 15.75 -30.00 17.87
N TYR A 400 14.89 -29.98 16.84
CA TYR A 400 14.86 -31.00 15.80
C TYR A 400 16.19 -31.10 15.04
N PHE A 401 16.78 -29.97 14.66
CA PHE A 401 18.07 -29.97 13.98
C PHE A 401 19.21 -30.39 14.89
N GLN A 402 19.23 -29.96 16.15
CA GLN A 402 20.22 -30.44 17.14
C GLN A 402 20.14 -31.94 17.34
N ASP A 403 18.94 -32.50 17.50
CA ASP A 403 18.73 -33.94 17.63
C ASP A 403 19.14 -34.69 16.34
N TYR A 404 18.79 -34.15 15.17
CA TYR A 404 19.21 -34.72 13.88
C TYR A 404 20.72 -34.73 13.71
N TYR A 405 21.42 -33.64 14.02
CA TYR A 405 22.89 -33.59 13.91
C TYR A 405 23.59 -34.44 14.95
N SER A 406 23.10 -34.49 16.17
CA SER A 406 23.64 -35.35 17.23
C SER A 406 23.51 -36.84 16.89
N THR A 407 22.37 -37.23 16.29
CA THR A 407 22.10 -38.64 15.92
C THR A 407 22.78 -39.05 14.62
N SER A 408 22.97 -38.10 13.67
CA SER A 408 23.59 -38.39 12.37
C SER A 408 25.11 -38.31 12.38
N GLY A 409 25.77 -37.93 13.50
CA GLY A 409 27.22 -37.83 13.64
C GLY A 409 27.84 -36.71 12.76
N ARG A 410 27.06 -35.78 12.27
CA ARG A 410 27.55 -34.58 11.54
C ARG A 410 27.92 -33.50 12.55
N PRO A 411 29.06 -32.78 12.38
CA PRO A 411 29.39 -31.69 13.25
C PRO A 411 28.33 -30.57 13.07
N SER A 412 27.86 -30.00 14.19
CA SER A 412 27.08 -28.76 14.14
C SER A 412 27.99 -27.67 13.57
N GLU A 413 27.64 -27.10 12.46
CA GLU A 413 28.24 -25.84 12.02
C GLU A 413 27.63 -24.71 12.89
N ASP A 414 28.46 -24.17 13.80
CA ASP A 414 28.14 -22.98 14.61
C ASP A 414 28.02 -21.71 13.76
#